data_5adedb3e56ddf98350194682fd03ac47
#
_entry.id   5adedb3e56ddf98350194682fd03ac47
#
_cell.length_a   1.000
_cell.length_b   1.000
_cell.length_c   1.000
_cell.angle_alpha   90.00
_cell.angle_beta   90.00
_cell.angle_gamma   90.00
#
_symmetry.space_group_name_H-M   'P 1'
#
loop_
_entity.id
_entity.type
_entity.pdbx_description
1 polymer ?
#
loop_
_entity_poly.entity_id
_entity_poly.type
_entity_poly.pdbx_seq_one_letter_code
_entity_poly.pdbx_strand_id
1 'polypeptide(L)'
;MITGSTLQSVSLYLLSQVRGFPPVIQTVHIIAISAIMGSIVLIDLKVLGLALPSQSVPELSKRLLPWTWWALPALLISGAPFIFARPAKYEVNPVFKVKVVLMALAIALTLAFNFTSAHDQAYWERTSGRGTAKLMALASIVLWVGVVLAGRWIAYADYLLPAEE
;
A
#
# COMPACT_ATOMS: atom_id res chain seq x y z
N MET A 1 -29.53 -4.26 -2.14
CA MET A 1 -29.40 -4.90 -0.80
C MET A 1 -29.00 -6.38 -0.86
N ILE A 2 -29.29 -7.13 -1.93
CA ILE A 2 -29.01 -8.59 -2.02
C ILE A 2 -27.51 -8.89 -2.21
N THR A 3 -26.76 -8.01 -2.90
CA THR A 3 -25.35 -8.25 -3.25
C THR A 3 -24.39 -8.21 -2.03
N GLY A 4 -24.66 -7.36 -1.04
CA GLY A 4 -23.82 -7.25 0.16
C GLY A 4 -23.90 -8.47 1.07
N SER A 5 -25.07 -9.07 1.23
CA SER A 5 -25.29 -10.28 2.02
C SER A 5 -24.64 -11.52 1.38
N THR A 6 -24.63 -11.59 0.05
CA THR A 6 -24.02 -12.71 -0.69
C THR A 6 -22.49 -12.66 -0.61
N LEU A 7 -21.87 -11.48 -0.82
CA LEU A 7 -20.42 -11.32 -0.68
C LEU A 7 -19.97 -11.58 0.76
N GLN A 8 -20.73 -11.14 1.74
CA GLN A 8 -20.46 -11.38 3.14
C GLN A 8 -20.50 -12.87 3.48
N SER A 9 -21.55 -13.59 3.06
CA SER A 9 -21.70 -15.02 3.33
C SER A 9 -20.61 -15.84 2.65
N VAL A 10 -20.25 -15.51 1.40
CA VAL A 10 -19.15 -16.18 0.68
C VAL A 10 -17.82 -15.93 1.38
N SER A 11 -17.54 -14.68 1.77
CA SER A 11 -16.29 -14.34 2.44
C SER A 11 -16.17 -15.01 3.81
N LEU A 12 -17.25 -15.06 4.57
CA LEU A 12 -17.31 -15.79 5.85
C LEU A 12 -17.09 -17.28 5.65
N TYR A 13 -17.73 -17.88 4.66
CA TYR A 13 -17.55 -19.30 4.33
C TYR A 13 -16.09 -19.60 3.98
N LEU A 14 -15.49 -18.83 3.08
CA LEU A 14 -14.09 -19.02 2.67
C LEU A 14 -13.12 -18.88 3.86
N LEU A 15 -13.32 -17.88 4.72
CA LEU A 15 -12.42 -17.62 5.85
C LEU A 15 -12.63 -18.61 7.02
N SER A 16 -13.83 -19.20 7.19
CA SER A 16 -14.12 -20.06 8.34
C SER A 16 -14.14 -21.55 8.01
N GLN A 17 -14.59 -21.93 6.83
CA GLN A 17 -14.80 -23.34 6.45
C GLN A 17 -13.67 -23.91 5.57
N VAL A 18 -12.98 -23.06 4.81
CA VAL A 18 -11.89 -23.51 3.93
C VAL A 18 -10.56 -23.37 4.66
N ARG A 19 -10.09 -24.46 5.29
CA ARG A 19 -8.93 -24.46 6.21
C ARG A 19 -7.65 -23.85 5.64
N GLY A 20 -7.36 -23.98 4.35
CA GLY A 20 -6.16 -23.44 3.72
C GLY A 20 -6.31 -21.99 3.22
N PHE A 21 -7.52 -21.47 3.12
CA PHE A 21 -7.77 -20.16 2.50
C PHE A 21 -7.18 -18.97 3.29
N PRO A 22 -7.40 -18.84 4.62
CA PRO A 22 -6.86 -17.72 5.38
C PRO A 22 -5.33 -17.59 5.29
N PRO A 23 -4.52 -18.64 5.55
CA PRO A 23 -3.07 -18.51 5.47
C PRO A 23 -2.57 -18.20 4.04
N VAL A 24 -3.18 -18.80 3.02
CA VAL A 24 -2.78 -18.54 1.62
C VAL A 24 -3.03 -17.07 1.25
N ILE A 25 -4.23 -16.56 1.53
CA ILE A 25 -4.56 -15.18 1.16
C ILE A 25 -3.75 -14.15 1.97
N GLN A 26 -3.43 -14.44 3.23
CA GLN A 26 -2.52 -13.62 4.04
C GLN A 26 -1.11 -13.64 3.48
N THR A 27 -0.62 -14.79 3.02
CA THR A 27 0.70 -14.90 2.38
C THR A 27 0.75 -14.06 1.10
N VAL A 28 -0.26 -14.14 0.24
CA VAL A 28 -0.38 -13.29 -0.96
C VAL A 28 -0.35 -11.81 -0.57
N HIS A 29 -1.08 -11.43 0.48
CA HIS A 29 -1.11 -10.05 0.98
C HIS A 29 0.25 -9.56 1.44
N ILE A 30 0.99 -10.39 2.20
CA ILE A 30 2.34 -10.07 2.69
C ILE A 30 3.33 -9.94 1.51
N ILE A 31 3.28 -10.85 0.53
CA ILE A 31 4.12 -10.78 -0.67
C ILE A 31 3.83 -9.50 -1.45
N ALA A 32 2.56 -9.15 -1.62
CA ALA A 32 2.17 -7.92 -2.30
C ALA A 32 2.70 -6.66 -1.57
N ILE A 33 2.56 -6.60 -0.23
CA ILE A 33 3.15 -5.51 0.57
C ILE A 33 4.66 -5.45 0.36
N SER A 34 5.35 -6.59 0.42
CA SER A 34 6.81 -6.66 0.27
C SER A 34 7.25 -6.17 -1.13
N ALA A 35 6.52 -6.53 -2.17
CA ALA A 35 6.79 -6.07 -3.54
C ALA A 35 6.61 -4.55 -3.68
N ILE A 36 5.54 -3.98 -3.13
CA ILE A 36 5.29 -2.54 -3.13
C ILE A 36 6.39 -1.82 -2.35
N MET A 37 6.63 -2.23 -1.11
CA MET A 37 7.62 -1.60 -0.23
C MET A 37 9.02 -1.69 -0.83
N GLY A 38 9.43 -2.86 -1.32
CA GLY A 38 10.73 -3.04 -1.96
C GLY A 38 10.90 -2.14 -3.18
N SER A 39 9.91 -2.07 -4.04
CA SER A 39 9.96 -1.25 -5.25
C SER A 39 10.00 0.24 -4.94
N ILE A 40 9.06 0.72 -4.14
CA ILE A 40 8.92 2.15 -3.84
C ILE A 40 10.11 2.65 -3.01
N VAL A 41 10.46 1.95 -1.93
CA VAL A 41 11.55 2.39 -1.03
C VAL A 41 12.89 2.44 -1.77
N LEU A 42 13.19 1.49 -2.67
CA LEU A 42 14.42 1.54 -3.46
C LEU A 42 14.46 2.73 -4.40
N ILE A 43 13.35 3.07 -5.07
CA ILE A 43 13.25 4.25 -5.92
C ILE A 43 13.42 5.53 -5.08
N ASP A 44 12.73 5.63 -3.97
CA ASP A 44 12.78 6.80 -3.08
C ASP A 44 14.17 6.99 -2.47
N LEU A 45 14.84 5.92 -2.03
CA LEU A 45 16.23 5.97 -1.54
C LEU A 45 17.21 6.40 -2.65
N LYS A 46 16.95 6.00 -3.89
CA LYS A 46 17.74 6.49 -5.03
C LYS A 46 17.54 7.99 -5.24
N VAL A 47 16.30 8.49 -5.21
CA VAL A 47 15.97 9.92 -5.34
C VAL A 47 16.61 10.73 -4.21
N LEU A 48 16.64 10.18 -2.99
CA LEU A 48 17.32 10.79 -1.84
C LEU A 48 18.85 10.79 -1.96
N GLY A 49 19.41 9.98 -2.87
CA GLY A 49 20.85 9.82 -3.04
C GLY A 49 21.50 8.88 -2.02
N LEU A 50 20.70 8.05 -1.33
CA LEU A 50 21.14 7.14 -0.27
C LEU A 50 21.44 5.73 -0.76
N ALA A 51 20.98 5.36 -1.96
CA ALA A 51 21.16 4.02 -2.52
C ALA A 51 21.46 4.05 -4.02
N LEU A 52 22.03 2.96 -4.54
CA LEU A 52 22.23 2.65 -5.96
C LEU A 52 22.89 3.78 -6.77
N PRO A 53 24.11 4.24 -6.40
CA PRO A 53 24.77 5.38 -7.05
C PRO A 53 25.00 5.16 -8.54
N SER A 54 25.18 3.91 -8.98
CA SER A 54 25.48 3.54 -10.37
C SER A 54 24.26 3.46 -11.30
N GLN A 55 23.03 3.55 -10.76
CA GLN A 55 21.81 3.46 -11.56
C GLN A 55 21.14 4.83 -11.70
N SER A 56 20.46 5.07 -12.82
CA SER A 56 19.62 6.27 -12.98
C SER A 56 18.22 6.06 -12.39
N VAL A 57 17.57 7.16 -11.96
CA VAL A 57 16.17 7.09 -11.45
C VAL A 57 15.21 6.54 -12.51
N PRO A 58 15.29 6.96 -13.81
CA PRO A 58 14.42 6.40 -14.85
C PRO A 58 14.61 4.90 -15.08
N GLU A 59 15.85 4.42 -15.05
CA GLU A 59 16.13 3.00 -15.23
C GLU A 59 15.55 2.17 -14.11
N LEU A 60 15.76 2.60 -12.86
CA LEU A 60 15.25 1.93 -11.68
C LEU A 60 13.72 1.92 -11.67
N SER A 61 13.10 3.05 -12.02
CA SER A 61 11.64 3.15 -12.09
C SER A 61 11.03 2.22 -13.13
N LYS A 62 11.63 2.13 -14.33
CA LYS A 62 11.17 1.19 -15.37
C LYS A 62 11.23 -0.27 -14.92
N ARG A 63 12.17 -0.63 -14.07
CA ARG A 63 12.32 -2.00 -13.56
C ARG A 63 11.39 -2.30 -12.40
N LEU A 64 11.17 -1.34 -11.47
CA LEU A 64 10.50 -1.60 -10.20
C LEU A 64 9.03 -1.20 -10.18
N LEU A 65 8.61 -0.11 -10.85
CA LEU A 65 7.20 0.31 -10.86
C LEU A 65 6.21 -0.75 -11.39
N PRO A 66 6.54 -1.59 -12.39
CA PRO A 66 5.64 -2.66 -12.80
C PRO A 66 5.27 -3.61 -11.66
N TRP A 67 6.20 -3.92 -10.76
CA TRP A 67 5.92 -4.75 -9.59
C TRP A 67 4.93 -4.10 -8.63
N THR A 68 5.03 -2.78 -8.43
CA THR A 68 4.05 -2.01 -7.65
C THR A 68 2.65 -2.10 -8.27
N TRP A 69 2.56 -1.91 -9.59
CA TRP A 69 1.27 -1.93 -10.29
C TRP A 69 0.60 -3.30 -10.30
N TRP A 70 1.35 -4.39 -10.35
CA TRP A 70 0.81 -5.75 -10.18
C TRP A 70 0.49 -6.10 -8.73
N ALA A 71 1.29 -5.61 -7.79
CA ALA A 71 1.09 -5.89 -6.38
C ALA A 71 -0.12 -5.14 -5.78
N LEU A 72 -0.48 -3.94 -6.27
CA LEU A 72 -1.64 -3.19 -5.80
C LEU A 72 -2.97 -3.95 -5.95
N PRO A 73 -3.33 -4.47 -7.14
CA PRO A 73 -4.52 -5.31 -7.27
C PRO A 73 -4.46 -6.57 -6.39
N ALA A 74 -3.30 -7.23 -6.30
CA ALA A 74 -3.12 -8.39 -5.44
C ALA A 74 -3.37 -8.04 -3.97
N LEU A 75 -2.91 -6.86 -3.52
CA LEU A 75 -3.14 -6.34 -2.17
C LEU A 75 -4.64 -6.10 -1.91
N LEU A 76 -5.35 -5.49 -2.85
CA LEU A 76 -6.78 -5.22 -2.75
C LEU A 76 -7.60 -6.51 -2.74
N ILE A 77 -7.33 -7.42 -3.68
CA ILE A 77 -8.03 -8.71 -3.80
C ILE A 77 -7.81 -9.56 -2.54
N SER A 78 -6.58 -9.62 -2.04
CA SER A 78 -6.25 -10.39 -0.84
C SER A 78 -6.79 -9.79 0.46
N GLY A 79 -7.00 -8.47 0.49
CA GLY A 79 -7.58 -7.78 1.65
C GLY A 79 -9.11 -7.79 1.69
N ALA A 80 -9.75 -7.83 0.52
CA ALA A 80 -11.20 -7.71 0.37
C ALA A 80 -12.02 -8.74 1.17
N PRO A 81 -11.67 -10.05 1.20
CA PRO A 81 -12.43 -11.04 1.96
C PRO A 81 -12.54 -10.74 3.44
N PHE A 82 -11.50 -10.16 4.05
CA PHE A 82 -11.51 -9.79 5.47
C PHE A 82 -12.48 -8.65 5.75
N ILE A 83 -12.55 -7.66 4.85
CA ILE A 83 -13.46 -6.51 4.95
C ILE A 83 -14.91 -6.97 4.75
N PHE A 84 -15.18 -7.74 3.70
CA PHE A 84 -16.53 -8.23 3.39
C PHE A 84 -17.07 -9.20 4.43
N ALA A 85 -16.22 -10.00 5.07
CA ALA A 85 -16.66 -10.90 6.13
C ALA A 85 -17.15 -10.16 7.38
N ARG A 86 -16.54 -9.01 7.71
CA ARG A 86 -16.85 -8.26 8.93
C ARG A 86 -16.93 -6.75 8.69
N PRO A 87 -17.86 -6.27 7.84
CA PRO A 87 -17.92 -4.87 7.43
C PRO A 87 -18.08 -3.91 8.61
N ALA A 88 -18.96 -4.22 9.55
CA ALA A 88 -19.17 -3.39 10.72
C ALA A 88 -17.88 -3.15 11.53
N LYS A 89 -17.00 -4.16 11.67
CA LYS A 89 -15.72 -3.99 12.36
C LYS A 89 -14.82 -2.97 11.67
N TYR A 90 -14.80 -2.93 10.36
CA TYR A 90 -13.96 -2.00 9.60
C TYR A 90 -14.55 -0.60 9.49
N GLU A 91 -15.89 -0.49 9.42
CA GLU A 91 -16.58 0.80 9.34
C GLU A 91 -16.37 1.66 10.60
N VAL A 92 -16.41 1.06 11.78
CA VAL A 92 -16.21 1.79 13.05
C VAL A 92 -14.74 1.99 13.40
N ASN A 93 -13.82 1.22 12.81
CA ASN A 93 -12.42 1.23 13.18
C ASN A 93 -11.69 2.48 12.63
N PRO A 94 -11.25 3.43 13.50
CA PRO A 94 -10.59 4.65 13.06
C PRO A 94 -9.22 4.38 12.42
N VAL A 95 -8.51 3.35 12.86
CA VAL A 95 -7.21 2.97 12.27
C VAL A 95 -7.38 2.52 10.83
N PHE A 96 -8.48 1.82 10.51
CA PHE A 96 -8.79 1.44 9.14
C PHE A 96 -9.06 2.67 8.26
N LYS A 97 -9.80 3.67 8.77
CA LYS A 97 -10.05 4.93 8.05
C LYS A 97 -8.73 5.67 7.76
N VAL A 98 -7.86 5.78 8.77
CA VAL A 98 -6.51 6.36 8.60
C VAL A 98 -5.71 5.60 7.55
N LYS A 99 -5.71 4.26 7.59
CA LYS A 99 -5.03 3.44 6.58
C LYS A 99 -5.52 3.72 5.17
N VAL A 100 -6.83 3.84 4.96
CA VAL A 100 -7.41 4.12 3.64
C VAL A 100 -6.95 5.47 3.12
N VAL A 101 -6.95 6.51 3.97
CA VAL A 101 -6.47 7.86 3.61
C VAL A 101 -4.98 7.83 3.27
N LEU A 102 -4.15 7.23 4.13
CA LEU A 102 -2.71 7.10 3.88
C LEU A 102 -2.43 6.36 2.56
N MET A 103 -3.16 5.27 2.29
CA MET A 103 -3.02 4.49 1.08
C MET A 103 -3.42 5.29 -0.17
N ALA A 104 -4.51 6.06 -0.11
CA ALA A 104 -4.93 6.92 -1.21
C ALA A 104 -3.87 7.99 -1.51
N LEU A 105 -3.31 8.64 -0.49
CA LEU A 105 -2.25 9.64 -0.63
C LEU A 105 -0.96 9.01 -1.17
N ALA A 106 -0.58 7.83 -0.69
CA ALA A 106 0.60 7.11 -1.16
C ALA A 106 0.48 6.71 -2.63
N ILE A 107 -0.69 6.21 -3.06
CA ILE A 107 -0.97 5.89 -4.46
C ILE A 107 -0.95 7.15 -5.32
N ALA A 108 -1.58 8.24 -4.88
CA ALA A 108 -1.59 9.51 -5.61
C ALA A 108 -0.17 10.05 -5.82
N LEU A 109 0.68 9.97 -4.79
CA LEU A 109 2.07 10.38 -4.88
C LEU A 109 2.89 9.49 -5.83
N THR A 110 2.67 8.17 -5.78
CA THR A 110 3.29 7.22 -6.72
C THR A 110 2.86 7.47 -8.15
N LEU A 111 1.58 7.79 -8.38
CA LEU A 111 1.07 8.18 -9.69
C LEU A 111 1.71 9.49 -10.19
N ALA A 112 1.77 10.52 -9.32
CA ALA A 112 2.41 11.79 -9.65
C ALA A 112 3.88 11.59 -10.04
N PHE A 113 4.62 10.77 -9.29
CA PHE A 113 5.99 10.39 -9.63
C PHE A 113 6.07 9.70 -10.99
N ASN A 114 5.19 8.73 -11.25
CA ASN A 114 5.18 7.98 -12.51
C ASN A 114 4.86 8.89 -13.72
N PHE A 115 3.88 9.77 -13.59
CA PHE A 115 3.53 10.73 -14.66
C PHE A 115 4.66 11.70 -14.93
N THR A 116 5.30 12.25 -13.90
CA THR A 116 6.45 13.15 -14.06
C THR A 116 7.61 12.43 -14.73
N SER A 117 7.92 11.19 -14.33
CA SER A 117 9.00 10.38 -14.93
C SER A 117 8.71 10.00 -16.38
N ALA A 118 7.43 9.85 -16.75
CA ALA A 118 7.03 9.55 -18.12
C ALA A 118 7.17 10.76 -19.05
N HIS A 119 6.91 11.97 -18.55
CA HIS A 119 6.99 13.20 -19.35
C HIS A 119 8.41 13.75 -19.45
N ASP A 120 9.18 13.71 -18.37
CA ASP A 120 10.56 14.20 -18.33
C ASP A 120 11.43 13.24 -17.51
N GLN A 121 12.09 12.32 -18.18
CA GLN A 121 12.94 11.32 -17.54
C GLN A 121 14.11 11.93 -16.76
N ALA A 122 14.58 13.11 -17.15
CA ALA A 122 15.69 13.81 -16.48
C ALA A 122 15.22 14.73 -15.32
N TYR A 123 13.92 14.90 -15.12
CA TYR A 123 13.38 15.81 -14.10
C TYR A 123 13.98 15.57 -12.71
N TRP A 124 14.03 14.30 -12.30
CA TRP A 124 14.50 13.90 -10.97
C TRP A 124 16.01 14.04 -10.75
N GLU A 125 16.77 14.17 -11.85
CA GLU A 125 18.22 14.31 -11.84
C GLU A 125 18.67 15.77 -11.95
N ARG A 126 17.80 16.67 -12.39
CA ARG A 126 18.10 18.09 -12.51
C ARG A 126 18.25 18.78 -11.16
N THR A 127 19.16 19.76 -11.09
CA THR A 127 19.44 20.50 -9.85
C THR A 127 18.21 21.24 -9.32
N SER A 128 17.37 21.77 -10.19
CA SER A 128 16.14 22.49 -9.84
C SER A 128 15.04 21.60 -9.23
N GLY A 129 15.01 20.32 -9.58
CA GLY A 129 14.04 19.36 -9.05
C GLY A 129 14.47 18.65 -7.78
N ARG A 130 15.73 18.75 -7.37
CA ARG A 130 16.28 17.94 -6.28
C ARG A 130 15.61 18.15 -4.92
N GLY A 131 15.25 19.38 -4.57
CA GLY A 131 14.61 19.67 -3.28
C GLY A 131 13.20 19.10 -3.20
N THR A 132 12.38 19.36 -4.20
CA THR A 132 11.00 18.85 -4.32
C THR A 132 10.99 17.34 -4.46
N ALA A 133 11.90 16.78 -5.28
CA ALA A 133 12.04 15.36 -5.45
C ALA A 133 12.37 14.63 -4.14
N LYS A 134 13.31 15.16 -3.36
CA LYS A 134 13.68 14.60 -2.04
C LYS A 134 12.51 14.66 -1.06
N LEU A 135 11.77 15.78 -1.04
CA LEU A 135 10.61 15.92 -0.18
C LEU A 135 9.51 14.90 -0.57
N MET A 136 9.26 14.73 -1.87
CA MET A 136 8.31 13.74 -2.37
C MET A 136 8.73 12.31 -2.01
N ALA A 137 10.01 11.96 -2.18
CA ALA A 137 10.53 10.65 -1.82
C ALA A 137 10.41 10.37 -0.31
N LEU A 138 10.74 11.37 0.53
CA LEU A 138 10.58 11.24 1.99
C LEU A 138 9.10 11.07 2.36
N ALA A 139 8.22 11.88 1.80
CA ALA A 139 6.78 11.78 2.03
C ALA A 139 6.24 10.42 1.58
N SER A 140 6.70 9.91 0.43
CA SER A 140 6.34 8.58 -0.08
C SER A 140 6.71 7.48 0.91
N ILE A 141 7.95 7.46 1.39
CA ILE A 141 8.41 6.49 2.41
C ILE A 141 7.54 6.57 3.68
N VAL A 142 7.30 7.78 4.20
CA VAL A 142 6.49 7.97 5.42
C VAL A 142 5.06 7.48 5.22
N LEU A 143 4.44 7.78 4.08
CA LEU A 143 3.08 7.34 3.75
C LEU A 143 3.00 5.81 3.65
N TRP A 144 3.90 5.17 2.91
CA TRP A 144 3.88 3.71 2.75
C TRP A 144 4.20 2.99 4.04
N VAL A 145 5.17 3.45 4.84
CA VAL A 145 5.43 2.93 6.19
C VAL A 145 4.20 3.10 7.08
N GLY A 146 3.55 4.27 7.02
CA GLY A 146 2.30 4.54 7.73
C GLY A 146 1.17 3.57 7.35
N VAL A 147 1.01 3.24 6.05
CA VAL A 147 0.04 2.24 5.58
C VAL A 147 0.31 0.86 6.18
N VAL A 148 1.58 0.44 6.23
CA VAL A 148 1.97 -0.87 6.81
C VAL A 148 1.70 -0.89 8.30
N LEU A 149 2.10 0.15 9.03
CA LEU A 149 1.86 0.27 10.48
C LEU A 149 0.36 0.30 10.80
N ALA A 150 -0.40 1.14 10.12
CA ALA A 150 -1.86 1.21 10.29
C ALA A 150 -2.51 -0.15 9.98
N GLY A 151 -2.05 -0.84 8.93
CA GLY A 151 -2.52 -2.19 8.60
C GLY A 151 -2.30 -3.20 9.71
N ARG A 152 -1.17 -3.13 10.39
CA ARG A 152 -0.86 -3.99 11.53
C ARG A 152 -1.69 -3.62 12.76
N TRP A 153 -1.90 -2.33 13.01
CA TRP A 153 -2.61 -1.84 14.19
C TRP A 153 -4.13 -2.04 14.12
N ILE A 154 -4.73 -2.25 12.95
CA ILE A 154 -6.16 -2.59 12.82
C ILE A 154 -6.53 -3.79 13.71
N ALA A 155 -5.65 -4.80 13.82
CA ALA A 155 -5.89 -5.98 14.63
C ALA A 155 -5.90 -5.69 16.14
N TYR A 156 -5.28 -4.60 16.57
CA TYR A 156 -5.12 -4.19 17.97
C TYR A 156 -5.97 -2.95 18.33
N ALA A 157 -6.78 -2.46 17.41
CA ALA A 157 -7.57 -1.24 17.63
C ALA A 157 -8.52 -1.37 18.83
N ASP A 158 -9.09 -2.56 19.05
CA ASP A 158 -10.01 -2.84 20.17
C ASP A 158 -9.30 -2.70 21.54
N TYR A 159 -7.97 -2.83 21.59
CA TYR A 159 -7.17 -2.63 22.83
C TYR A 159 -6.71 -1.18 23.00
N LEU A 160 -6.54 -0.45 21.89
CA LEU A 160 -6.01 0.92 21.91
C LEU A 160 -7.11 1.97 22.09
N LEU A 161 -8.31 1.62 21.69
CA LEU A 161 -9.49 2.47 21.72
C LEU A 161 -10.59 1.69 22.44
N PRO A 162 -10.63 1.73 23.78
CA PRO A 162 -11.73 1.12 24.54
C PRO A 162 -13.05 1.71 24.02
N ALA A 163 -14.06 0.87 23.86
CA ALA A 163 -15.40 1.31 23.49
C ALA A 163 -15.83 2.39 24.50
N GLU A 164 -16.26 3.53 24.00
CA GLU A 164 -16.96 4.51 24.82
C GLU A 164 -18.24 3.81 25.32
N GLU A 165 -18.32 3.63 26.65
CA GLU A 165 -19.51 3.10 27.34
C GLU A 165 -20.68 4.08 27.22
#